data_819e22ea7dffd773f97ba6914736f2e7
#
_entry.id   819e22ea7dffd773f97ba6914736f2e7
#
_cell.length_a   1.000
_cell.length_b   1.000
_cell.length_c   1.000
_cell.angle_alpha   90.00
_cell.angle_beta   90.00
_cell.angle_gamma   90.00
#
_symmetry.space_group_name_H-M   'P 1'
#
loop_
_entity.id
_entity.type
_entity.pdbx_description
1 polymer ?
#
loop_
_entity_poly.entity_id
_entity_poly.type
_entity_poly.pdbx_seq_one_letter_code
_entity_poly.pdbx_strand_id
1 'polypeptide(L)'
;MNRQQLIEQIKTKRSFLCVGLDTDLKKMPQHLLQDSDPIFSFNKAIIDATAKYCVAYKPNLAFYEAFGVKGLMAFEKTVNYLKKYYPHHFIIADAKRGDIGNTSAMYARTFFEEYDVDSLTVAPYMGEDSVTPFLGYEGKWVILLALTSNKGSHDFQLTTDSEGERLFEKVLKTSQKWGTPDNLMYVVGATQGKMFEDIRRLAPEHFLLVPGVGAQGGSLEEVCKYGMTADCGLLVNSSRGIIYASSGTDFDTVAAEKARELKEQMDAVLTEHGI
;
A
#
# COMPACT_ATOMS: atom_id res chain seq x y z
N MET A 1 -9.92 9.88 -0.55
CA MET A 1 -9.54 10.33 0.83
C MET A 1 -8.33 11.26 0.74
N ASN A 2 -8.39 12.45 1.33
CA ASN A 2 -7.27 13.39 1.36
C ASN A 2 -6.29 13.12 2.53
N ARG A 3 -5.15 13.84 2.57
CA ARG A 3 -4.11 13.67 3.59
C ARG A 3 -4.64 13.83 5.02
N GLN A 4 -5.39 14.89 5.28
CA GLN A 4 -5.91 15.16 6.62
C GLN A 4 -6.87 14.07 7.10
N GLN A 5 -7.73 13.57 6.22
CA GLN A 5 -8.62 12.46 6.52
C GLN A 5 -7.86 11.16 6.83
N LEU A 6 -6.77 10.88 6.11
CA LEU A 6 -5.94 9.70 6.39
C LEU A 6 -5.27 9.80 7.77
N ILE A 7 -4.70 10.98 8.10
CA ILE A 7 -4.09 11.25 9.41
C ILE A 7 -5.13 11.08 10.52
N GLU A 8 -6.34 11.60 10.33
CA GLU A 8 -7.43 11.47 11.29
C GLU A 8 -7.84 10.00 11.51
N GLN A 9 -7.90 9.20 10.44
CA GLN A 9 -8.18 7.77 10.57
C GLN A 9 -7.06 7.05 11.35
N ILE A 10 -5.79 7.39 11.11
CA ILE A 10 -4.66 6.83 11.86
C ILE A 10 -4.79 7.16 13.36
N LYS A 11 -5.08 8.41 13.69
CA LYS A 11 -5.27 8.84 15.09
C LYS A 11 -6.47 8.19 15.75
N THR A 12 -7.60 8.15 15.06
CA THR A 12 -8.86 7.58 15.58
C THR A 12 -8.74 6.08 15.81
N LYS A 13 -8.18 5.34 14.86
CA LYS A 13 -8.02 3.88 14.95
C LYS A 13 -6.79 3.45 15.74
N ARG A 14 -5.89 4.39 16.05
CA ARG A 14 -4.60 4.09 16.68
C ARG A 14 -3.84 3.03 15.89
N SER A 15 -3.81 3.18 14.56
CA SER A 15 -3.23 2.21 13.63
C SER A 15 -2.84 2.90 12.33
N PHE A 16 -1.72 2.48 11.76
CA PHE A 16 -1.29 2.80 10.38
C PHE A 16 -1.10 1.54 9.55
N LEU A 17 -1.86 0.49 9.92
CA LEU A 17 -1.87 -0.79 9.22
C LEU A 17 -2.61 -0.68 7.89
N CYS A 18 -1.98 -1.20 6.85
CA CYS A 18 -2.57 -1.50 5.56
C CYS A 18 -2.64 -3.02 5.38
N VAL A 19 -3.84 -3.57 5.22
CA VAL A 19 -4.02 -5.00 4.98
C VAL A 19 -3.95 -5.27 3.47
N GLY A 20 -2.98 -6.10 3.06
CA GLY A 20 -2.87 -6.52 1.67
C GLY A 20 -3.87 -7.63 1.34
N LEU A 21 -4.55 -7.49 0.20
CA LEU A 21 -5.50 -8.48 -0.33
C LEU A 21 -4.89 -9.18 -1.55
N ASP A 22 -3.79 -9.90 -1.31
CA ASP A 22 -3.05 -10.67 -2.32
C ASP A 22 -3.66 -12.08 -2.43
N THR A 23 -4.90 -12.16 -2.92
CA THR A 23 -5.77 -13.33 -2.81
C THR A 23 -5.42 -14.39 -3.84
N ASP A 24 -4.91 -15.53 -3.36
CA ASP A 24 -4.50 -16.69 -4.15
C ASP A 24 -5.40 -17.89 -3.84
N LEU A 25 -6.10 -18.41 -4.87
CA LEU A 25 -6.98 -19.56 -4.74
C LEU A 25 -6.28 -20.81 -4.16
N LYS A 26 -4.96 -20.93 -4.37
CA LYS A 26 -4.18 -22.06 -3.85
C LYS A 26 -3.94 -22.00 -2.34
N LYS A 27 -4.15 -20.84 -1.72
CA LYS A 27 -3.87 -20.60 -0.30
C LYS A 27 -5.11 -20.33 0.53
N MET A 28 -6.25 -20.07 -0.11
CA MET A 28 -7.48 -19.81 0.62
C MET A 28 -8.08 -21.08 1.21
N PRO A 29 -8.92 -20.96 2.24
CA PRO A 29 -9.64 -22.09 2.83
C PRO A 29 -10.47 -22.85 1.80
N GLN A 30 -10.39 -24.20 1.84
CA GLN A 30 -11.00 -25.08 0.84
C GLN A 30 -12.52 -24.92 0.69
N HIS A 31 -13.23 -24.60 1.78
CA HIS A 31 -14.68 -24.43 1.74
C HIS A 31 -15.10 -23.24 0.88
N LEU A 32 -14.29 -22.17 0.78
CA LEU A 32 -14.59 -21.02 -0.05
C LEU A 32 -14.44 -21.27 -1.55
N LEU A 33 -13.68 -22.31 -1.94
CA LEU A 33 -13.51 -22.65 -3.36
C LEU A 33 -14.82 -23.15 -4.02
N GLN A 34 -15.83 -23.48 -3.21
CA GLN A 34 -17.16 -23.86 -3.70
C GLN A 34 -18.07 -22.67 -3.96
N ASP A 35 -17.69 -21.47 -3.55
CA ASP A 35 -18.46 -20.27 -3.78
C ASP A 35 -18.44 -19.88 -5.25
N SER A 36 -19.47 -19.18 -5.70
CA SER A 36 -19.55 -18.67 -7.09
C SER A 36 -18.47 -17.63 -7.40
N ASP A 37 -17.98 -16.93 -6.39
CA ASP A 37 -16.91 -15.92 -6.47
C ASP A 37 -15.98 -16.04 -5.25
N PRO A 38 -15.10 -17.05 -5.22
CA PRO A 38 -14.30 -17.36 -4.05
C PRO A 38 -13.33 -16.24 -3.68
N ILE A 39 -12.81 -15.48 -4.66
CA ILE A 39 -11.90 -14.35 -4.40
C ILE A 39 -12.65 -13.27 -3.62
N PHE A 40 -13.83 -12.89 -4.08
CA PHE A 40 -14.61 -11.87 -3.39
C PHE A 40 -15.10 -12.36 -2.02
N SER A 41 -15.57 -13.60 -1.91
CA SER A 41 -16.00 -14.18 -0.62
C SER A 41 -14.88 -14.14 0.42
N PHE A 42 -13.66 -14.52 0.02
CA PHE A 42 -12.48 -14.44 0.89
C PHE A 42 -12.16 -13.00 1.29
N ASN A 43 -12.07 -12.09 0.31
CA ASN A 43 -11.77 -10.68 0.58
C ASN A 43 -12.81 -10.05 1.51
N LYS A 44 -14.09 -10.33 1.28
CA LYS A 44 -15.18 -9.83 2.12
C LYS A 44 -15.01 -10.27 3.57
N ALA A 45 -14.77 -11.54 3.82
CA ALA A 45 -14.57 -12.07 5.17
C ALA A 45 -13.36 -11.45 5.86
N ILE A 46 -12.22 -11.31 5.15
CA ILE A 46 -11.03 -10.65 5.67
C ILE A 46 -11.30 -9.18 6.00
N ILE A 47 -11.99 -8.45 5.12
CA ILE A 47 -12.33 -7.03 5.35
C ILE A 47 -13.21 -6.90 6.59
N ASP A 48 -14.30 -7.67 6.69
CA ASP A 48 -15.24 -7.62 7.81
C ASP A 48 -14.52 -7.91 9.15
N ALA A 49 -13.58 -8.84 9.15
CA ALA A 49 -12.83 -9.23 10.33
C ALA A 49 -11.76 -8.20 10.77
N THR A 50 -11.12 -7.51 9.80
CA THR A 50 -9.93 -6.70 10.07
C THR A 50 -10.16 -5.18 10.06
N ALA A 51 -11.30 -4.70 9.52
CA ALA A 51 -11.55 -3.28 9.27
C ALA A 51 -11.40 -2.35 10.49
N LYS A 52 -11.69 -2.86 11.68
CA LYS A 52 -11.52 -2.08 12.92
C LYS A 52 -10.06 -1.91 13.35
N TYR A 53 -9.13 -2.67 12.76
CA TYR A 53 -7.72 -2.68 13.14
C TYR A 53 -6.79 -2.01 12.12
N CYS A 54 -7.29 -1.69 10.92
CA CYS A 54 -6.49 -1.09 9.85
C CYS A 54 -7.11 0.18 9.31
N VAL A 55 -6.30 0.99 8.62
CA VAL A 55 -6.75 2.24 7.97
C VAL A 55 -6.79 2.12 6.46
N ALA A 56 -6.19 1.08 5.89
CA ALA A 56 -6.08 0.92 4.45
C ALA A 56 -6.20 -0.55 4.03
N TYR A 57 -6.65 -0.75 2.79
CA TYR A 57 -6.61 -2.04 2.10
C TYR A 57 -5.89 -1.90 0.77
N LYS A 58 -5.06 -2.89 0.47
CA LYS A 58 -4.22 -2.89 -0.72
C LYS A 58 -4.38 -4.19 -1.53
N PRO A 59 -5.40 -4.29 -2.38
CA PRO A 59 -5.44 -5.38 -3.37
C PRO A 59 -4.29 -5.24 -4.37
N ASN A 60 -3.55 -6.33 -4.56
CA ASN A 60 -2.47 -6.42 -5.54
C ASN A 60 -3.03 -6.98 -6.85
N LEU A 61 -3.05 -6.13 -7.89
CA LEU A 61 -3.71 -6.42 -9.17
C LEU A 61 -3.18 -7.70 -9.84
N ALA A 62 -1.92 -8.07 -9.64
CA ALA A 62 -1.36 -9.30 -10.21
C ALA A 62 -2.16 -10.55 -9.80
N PHE A 63 -2.69 -10.58 -8.58
CA PHE A 63 -3.51 -11.70 -8.07
C PHE A 63 -4.92 -11.72 -8.64
N TYR A 64 -5.40 -10.63 -9.19
CA TYR A 64 -6.70 -10.52 -9.84
C TYR A 64 -6.57 -10.68 -11.36
N GLU A 65 -5.64 -10.00 -11.98
CA GLU A 65 -5.36 -10.08 -13.43
C GLU A 65 -5.00 -11.50 -13.87
N ALA A 66 -4.33 -12.28 -13.01
CA ALA A 66 -4.01 -13.69 -13.25
C ALA A 66 -5.25 -14.58 -13.50
N PHE A 67 -6.44 -14.14 -13.07
CA PHE A 67 -7.71 -14.81 -13.30
C PHE A 67 -8.55 -14.17 -14.41
N GLY A 68 -7.97 -13.28 -15.20
CA GLY A 68 -8.62 -12.60 -16.31
C GLY A 68 -9.84 -11.79 -15.88
N VAL A 69 -10.90 -11.81 -16.70
CA VAL A 69 -12.12 -11.02 -16.44
C VAL A 69 -12.75 -11.36 -15.08
N LYS A 70 -12.78 -12.62 -14.68
CA LYS A 70 -13.35 -13.03 -13.37
C LYS A 70 -12.58 -12.40 -12.20
N GLY A 71 -11.25 -12.38 -12.29
CA GLY A 71 -10.44 -11.72 -11.26
C GLY A 71 -10.66 -10.21 -11.22
N LEU A 72 -10.75 -9.54 -12.36
CA LEU A 72 -11.04 -8.11 -12.41
C LEU A 72 -12.44 -7.78 -11.87
N MET A 73 -13.44 -8.62 -12.14
CA MET A 73 -14.76 -8.49 -11.53
C MET A 73 -14.72 -8.65 -10.01
N ALA A 74 -13.92 -9.59 -9.48
CA ALA A 74 -13.74 -9.75 -8.05
C ALA A 74 -13.02 -8.55 -7.42
N PHE A 75 -12.04 -7.96 -8.12
CA PHE A 75 -11.40 -6.71 -7.71
C PHE A 75 -12.42 -5.57 -7.62
N GLU A 76 -13.20 -5.34 -8.67
CA GLU A 76 -14.23 -4.31 -8.70
C GLU A 76 -15.26 -4.49 -7.56
N LYS A 77 -15.77 -5.69 -7.36
CA LYS A 77 -16.66 -6.01 -6.24
C LYS A 77 -16.03 -5.72 -4.88
N THR A 78 -14.73 -6.03 -4.72
CA THR A 78 -13.99 -5.77 -3.48
C THR A 78 -13.88 -4.27 -3.22
N VAL A 79 -13.53 -3.47 -4.22
CA VAL A 79 -13.47 -2.01 -4.10
C VAL A 79 -14.85 -1.42 -3.78
N ASN A 80 -15.89 -1.85 -4.50
CA ASN A 80 -17.26 -1.39 -4.26
C ASN A 80 -17.76 -1.77 -2.87
N TYR A 81 -17.39 -2.96 -2.37
CA TYR A 81 -17.69 -3.39 -1.01
C TYR A 81 -17.04 -2.49 0.04
N LEU A 82 -15.74 -2.19 -0.11
CA LEU A 82 -15.02 -1.28 0.76
C LEU A 82 -15.66 0.11 0.78
N LYS A 83 -15.93 0.68 -0.39
CA LYS A 83 -16.55 2.00 -0.51
C LYS A 83 -17.94 2.08 0.13
N LYS A 84 -18.73 1.03 0.01
CA LYS A 84 -20.10 1.00 0.51
C LYS A 84 -20.18 0.79 2.03
N TYR A 85 -19.38 -0.12 2.56
CA TYR A 85 -19.49 -0.56 3.96
C TYR A 85 -18.39 -0.04 4.87
N TYR A 86 -17.25 0.38 4.27
CA TYR A 86 -16.06 0.85 4.99
C TYR A 86 -15.48 2.14 4.36
N PRO A 87 -16.30 3.20 4.18
CA PRO A 87 -15.94 4.40 3.40
C PRO A 87 -14.78 5.21 3.99
N HIS A 88 -14.36 4.89 5.20
CA HIS A 88 -13.25 5.55 5.90
C HIS A 88 -11.93 4.77 5.81
N HIS A 89 -11.83 3.79 4.90
CA HIS A 89 -10.59 3.09 4.62
C HIS A 89 -9.96 3.60 3.33
N PHE A 90 -8.65 3.80 3.36
CA PHE A 90 -7.87 4.18 2.19
C PHE A 90 -7.65 2.97 1.29
N ILE A 91 -8.03 3.08 0.01
CA ILE A 91 -7.98 1.98 -0.95
C ILE A 91 -6.79 2.17 -1.88
N ILE A 92 -5.85 1.24 -1.86
CA ILE A 92 -4.63 1.26 -2.66
C ILE A 92 -4.73 0.19 -3.76
N ALA A 93 -4.82 0.58 -5.03
CA ALA A 93 -4.61 -0.35 -6.13
C ALA A 93 -3.10 -0.56 -6.34
N ASP A 94 -2.60 -1.74 -5.93
CA ASP A 94 -1.19 -2.08 -6.12
C ASP A 94 -0.99 -2.70 -7.51
N ALA A 95 -0.91 -1.86 -8.54
CA ALA A 95 -0.88 -2.24 -9.95
C ALA A 95 0.45 -1.93 -10.65
N LYS A 96 1.28 -1.06 -10.05
CA LYS A 96 2.60 -0.65 -10.56
C LYS A 96 2.54 -0.25 -12.05
N ARG A 97 1.54 0.60 -12.36
CA ARG A 97 1.36 1.12 -13.73
C ARG A 97 2.43 2.15 -14.07
N GLY A 98 2.60 2.35 -15.35
CA GLY A 98 3.48 3.36 -15.91
C GLY A 98 3.52 3.18 -17.43
N ASP A 99 3.26 4.28 -18.12
CA ASP A 99 3.35 4.39 -19.60
C ASP A 99 3.49 5.87 -19.91
N ILE A 100 3.65 6.25 -21.16
CA ILE A 100 3.86 7.64 -21.52
C ILE A 100 2.53 8.35 -21.87
N GLY A 101 2.43 9.62 -21.47
CA GLY A 101 1.41 10.56 -21.91
C GLY A 101 -0.02 10.01 -21.88
N ASN A 102 -0.62 9.92 -23.06
CA ASN A 102 -2.02 9.52 -23.22
C ASN A 102 -2.31 8.09 -22.73
N THR A 103 -1.40 7.15 -22.89
CA THR A 103 -1.58 5.78 -22.40
C THR A 103 -1.60 5.76 -20.86
N SER A 104 -0.73 6.52 -20.23
CA SER A 104 -0.74 6.68 -18.77
C SER A 104 -2.06 7.30 -18.27
N ALA A 105 -2.61 8.29 -19.02
CA ALA A 105 -3.91 8.89 -18.71
C ALA A 105 -5.06 7.86 -18.79
N MET A 106 -5.01 6.89 -19.71
CA MET A 106 -6.02 5.82 -19.78
C MET A 106 -5.93 4.89 -18.57
N TYR A 107 -4.74 4.58 -18.08
CA TYR A 107 -4.59 3.85 -16.81
C TYR A 107 -5.10 4.66 -15.61
N ALA A 108 -4.79 5.96 -15.55
CA ALA A 108 -5.29 6.82 -14.49
C ALA A 108 -6.83 6.85 -14.45
N ARG A 109 -7.46 7.00 -15.61
CA ARG A 109 -8.92 6.92 -15.75
C ARG A 109 -9.47 5.60 -15.23
N THR A 110 -8.89 4.47 -15.61
CA THR A 110 -9.32 3.14 -15.16
C THR A 110 -9.39 3.06 -13.63
N PHE A 111 -8.32 3.49 -12.95
CA PHE A 111 -8.26 3.32 -11.50
C PHE A 111 -8.98 4.42 -10.72
N PHE A 112 -8.98 5.65 -11.21
CA PHE A 112 -9.53 6.79 -10.47
C PHE A 112 -10.97 7.14 -10.85
N GLU A 113 -11.41 6.81 -12.05
CA GLU A 113 -12.80 7.05 -12.49
C GLU A 113 -13.63 5.76 -12.48
N GLU A 114 -13.17 4.67 -13.13
CA GLU A 114 -13.96 3.45 -13.26
C GLU A 114 -14.00 2.65 -11.94
N TYR A 115 -12.84 2.36 -11.34
CA TYR A 115 -12.78 1.66 -10.04
C TYR A 115 -12.91 2.61 -8.85
N ASP A 116 -12.59 3.88 -9.03
CA ASP A 116 -12.65 4.95 -8.02
C ASP A 116 -11.90 4.59 -6.72
N VAL A 117 -10.67 4.04 -6.86
CA VAL A 117 -9.76 3.83 -5.73
C VAL A 117 -9.16 5.15 -5.25
N ASP A 118 -8.63 5.20 -4.03
CA ASP A 118 -7.98 6.40 -3.50
C ASP A 118 -6.56 6.58 -4.05
N SER A 119 -5.86 5.50 -4.34
CA SER A 119 -4.46 5.57 -4.76
C SER A 119 -4.04 4.43 -5.67
N LEU A 120 -2.95 4.68 -6.42
CA LEU A 120 -2.36 3.74 -7.36
C LEU A 120 -0.85 3.70 -7.22
N THR A 121 -0.25 2.51 -7.18
CA THR A 121 1.21 2.37 -7.29
C THR A 121 1.67 2.57 -8.74
N VAL A 122 2.70 3.38 -8.92
CA VAL A 122 3.22 3.79 -10.23
C VAL A 122 4.74 3.61 -10.26
N ALA A 123 5.27 3.19 -11.40
CA ALA A 123 6.70 3.03 -11.64
C ALA A 123 7.30 4.29 -12.27
N PRO A 124 8.44 4.83 -11.76
CA PRO A 124 9.00 6.10 -12.20
C PRO A 124 9.94 5.98 -13.41
N TYR A 125 10.28 4.79 -13.85
CA TYR A 125 11.41 4.54 -14.75
C TYR A 125 11.35 5.33 -16.08
N MET A 126 10.13 5.57 -16.61
CA MET A 126 9.96 6.34 -17.85
C MET A 126 9.88 7.86 -17.66
N GLY A 127 10.02 8.37 -16.43
CA GLY A 127 10.11 9.79 -16.14
C GLY A 127 8.78 10.50 -15.87
N GLU A 128 8.79 11.83 -15.96
CA GLU A 128 7.71 12.73 -15.57
C GLU A 128 6.38 12.44 -16.27
N ASP A 129 6.41 12.32 -17.58
CA ASP A 129 5.24 12.11 -18.42
C ASP A 129 4.57 10.75 -18.23
N SER A 130 5.23 9.83 -17.53
CA SER A 130 4.65 8.56 -17.10
C SER A 130 3.93 8.64 -15.75
N VAL A 131 4.19 9.67 -14.95
CA VAL A 131 3.68 9.84 -13.58
C VAL A 131 2.64 10.96 -13.48
N THR A 132 2.88 12.09 -14.11
CA THR A 132 2.03 13.28 -14.01
C THR A 132 0.58 13.08 -14.45
N PRO A 133 0.24 12.20 -15.42
CA PRO A 133 -1.16 11.93 -15.74
C PRO A 133 -1.99 11.38 -14.57
N PHE A 134 -1.36 10.73 -13.61
CA PHE A 134 -2.04 10.23 -12.41
C PHE A 134 -2.20 11.30 -11.31
N LEU A 135 -1.41 12.37 -11.34
CA LEU A 135 -1.43 13.43 -10.32
C LEU A 135 -2.54 14.50 -10.56
N GLY A 136 -3.19 14.45 -11.73
CA GLY A 136 -4.22 15.42 -12.10
C GLY A 136 -5.60 15.19 -11.47
N TYR A 137 -5.78 14.20 -10.60
CA TYR A 137 -7.05 13.83 -9.99
C TYR A 137 -7.15 14.32 -8.56
N GLU A 138 -8.12 15.20 -8.29
CA GLU A 138 -8.35 15.74 -6.94
C GLU A 138 -8.73 14.61 -5.95
N GLY A 139 -8.10 14.63 -4.77
CA GLY A 139 -8.36 13.64 -3.72
C GLY A 139 -7.83 12.23 -4.02
N LYS A 140 -7.04 12.08 -5.08
CA LYS A 140 -6.38 10.81 -5.44
C LYS A 140 -4.87 10.92 -5.23
N TRP A 141 -4.21 9.75 -5.10
CA TRP A 141 -2.80 9.69 -4.77
C TRP A 141 -2.03 8.78 -5.72
N VAL A 142 -0.83 9.22 -6.04
CA VAL A 142 0.20 8.36 -6.64
C VAL A 142 1.08 7.81 -5.52
N ILE A 143 1.34 6.51 -5.54
CA ILE A 143 2.33 5.87 -4.68
C ILE A 143 3.48 5.41 -5.58
N LEU A 144 4.54 6.21 -5.62
CA LEU A 144 5.65 6.03 -6.54
C LEU A 144 6.68 5.04 -5.97
N LEU A 145 7.13 4.09 -6.78
CA LEU A 145 8.21 3.18 -6.40
C LEU A 145 9.52 3.96 -6.22
N ALA A 146 10.12 3.88 -5.04
CA ALA A 146 11.40 4.51 -4.75
C ALA A 146 12.47 3.45 -4.40
N LEU A 147 12.40 2.83 -3.23
CA LEU A 147 13.35 1.82 -2.78
C LEU A 147 12.61 0.56 -2.35
N THR A 148 12.77 -0.53 -3.07
CA THR A 148 12.06 -1.79 -2.81
C THR A 148 12.90 -2.77 -1.98
N SER A 149 12.23 -3.77 -1.37
CA SER A 149 12.88 -4.72 -0.45
C SER A 149 13.52 -5.93 -1.13
N ASN A 150 13.25 -6.15 -2.41
CA ASN A 150 13.75 -7.31 -3.15
C ASN A 150 15.24 -7.18 -3.49
N LYS A 151 15.94 -8.30 -3.61
CA LYS A 151 17.37 -8.33 -3.95
C LYS A 151 17.71 -7.60 -5.25
N GLY A 152 16.83 -7.66 -6.26
CA GLY A 152 17.01 -6.98 -7.55
C GLY A 152 16.97 -5.44 -7.46
N SER A 153 16.64 -4.84 -6.31
CA SER A 153 16.78 -3.39 -6.10
C SER A 153 18.23 -2.90 -6.31
N HIS A 154 19.19 -3.77 -6.06
CA HIS A 154 20.61 -3.49 -6.27
C HIS A 154 20.99 -3.31 -7.74
N ASP A 155 20.22 -3.84 -8.68
CA ASP A 155 20.54 -3.76 -10.10
C ASP A 155 20.44 -2.32 -10.64
N PHE A 156 19.52 -1.52 -10.08
CA PHE A 156 19.26 -0.15 -10.51
C PHE A 156 19.13 0.85 -9.37
N GLN A 157 18.31 0.57 -8.36
CA GLN A 157 17.90 1.57 -7.37
C GLN A 157 19.04 2.10 -6.50
N LEU A 158 20.08 1.27 -6.29
CA LEU A 158 21.27 1.62 -5.51
C LEU A 158 22.48 2.00 -6.36
N THR A 159 22.36 2.02 -7.69
CA THR A 159 23.42 2.55 -8.56
C THR A 159 23.60 4.03 -8.32
N THR A 160 24.85 4.50 -8.39
CA THR A 160 25.22 5.90 -8.19
C THR A 160 25.60 6.56 -9.49
N ASP A 161 25.32 7.85 -9.62
CA ASP A 161 25.84 8.69 -10.69
C ASP A 161 27.26 9.21 -10.37
N SER A 162 27.78 10.10 -11.21
CA SER A 162 29.12 10.71 -11.06
C SER A 162 29.26 11.59 -9.80
N GLU A 163 28.15 12.05 -9.23
CA GLU A 163 28.12 12.86 -8.01
C GLU A 163 27.93 12.00 -6.75
N GLY A 164 27.76 10.68 -6.92
CA GLY A 164 27.52 9.73 -5.85
C GLY A 164 26.07 9.64 -5.40
N GLU A 165 25.13 10.27 -6.13
CA GLU A 165 23.69 10.18 -5.84
C GLU A 165 23.13 8.84 -6.32
N ARG A 166 22.41 8.13 -5.44
CA ARG A 166 21.76 6.85 -5.78
C ARG A 166 20.50 7.09 -6.61
N LEU A 167 20.15 6.16 -7.51
CA LEU A 167 18.99 6.31 -8.38
C LEU A 167 17.70 6.54 -7.60
N PHE A 168 17.46 5.83 -6.50
CA PHE A 168 16.23 6.04 -5.71
C PHE A 168 16.16 7.44 -5.07
N GLU A 169 17.31 8.04 -4.69
CA GLU A 169 17.38 9.40 -4.18
C GLU A 169 17.04 10.42 -5.27
N LYS A 170 17.53 10.17 -6.48
CA LYS A 170 17.18 10.96 -7.65
C LYS A 170 15.70 10.90 -7.97
N VAL A 171 15.09 9.71 -7.86
CA VAL A 171 13.64 9.54 -8.01
C VAL A 171 12.88 10.38 -6.96
N LEU A 172 13.27 10.30 -5.68
CA LEU A 172 12.65 11.09 -4.61
C LEU A 172 12.74 12.60 -4.87
N LYS A 173 13.95 13.11 -5.18
CA LYS A 173 14.17 14.55 -5.42
C LYS A 173 13.44 15.06 -6.67
N THR A 174 13.47 14.28 -7.74
CA THR A 174 12.89 14.71 -9.01
C THR A 174 11.37 14.69 -8.98
N SER A 175 10.77 13.66 -8.42
CA SER A 175 9.30 13.50 -8.40
C SER A 175 8.60 14.50 -7.49
N GLN A 176 9.27 15.07 -6.50
CA GLN A 176 8.72 16.17 -5.69
C GLN A 176 8.52 17.48 -6.48
N LYS A 177 9.06 17.57 -7.70
CA LYS A 177 8.74 18.65 -8.63
C LYS A 177 7.40 18.43 -9.35
N TRP A 178 6.90 17.20 -9.36
CA TRP A 178 5.68 16.79 -10.07
C TRP A 178 4.47 16.72 -9.16
N GLY A 179 4.66 16.33 -7.90
CA GLY A 179 3.60 16.17 -6.89
C GLY A 179 4.00 16.74 -5.54
N THR A 180 3.05 16.72 -4.62
CA THR A 180 3.19 17.26 -3.26
C THR A 180 2.93 16.17 -2.22
N PRO A 181 3.24 16.43 -0.93
CA PRO A 181 2.87 15.50 0.15
C PRO A 181 1.36 15.17 0.25
N ASP A 182 0.50 15.93 -0.44
CA ASP A 182 -0.94 15.72 -0.42
C ASP A 182 -1.45 14.77 -1.51
N ASN A 183 -0.64 14.47 -2.53
CA ASN A 183 -1.02 13.60 -3.63
C ASN A 183 0.07 12.61 -4.08
N LEU A 184 1.24 12.65 -3.45
CA LEU A 184 2.38 11.79 -3.77
C LEU A 184 2.90 11.09 -2.52
N MET A 185 2.94 9.76 -2.56
CA MET A 185 3.56 8.87 -1.57
C MET A 185 4.68 8.07 -2.22
N TYR A 186 5.50 7.40 -1.43
CA TYR A 186 6.56 6.53 -1.93
C TYR A 186 6.48 5.12 -1.36
N VAL A 187 6.80 4.12 -2.19
CA VAL A 187 7.05 2.75 -1.71
C VAL A 187 8.48 2.65 -1.22
N VAL A 188 8.63 2.25 0.05
CA VAL A 188 9.92 1.96 0.68
C VAL A 188 9.83 0.64 1.43
N GLY A 189 10.67 -0.33 1.04
CA GLY A 189 10.65 -1.66 1.65
C GLY A 189 11.10 -1.66 3.11
N ALA A 190 10.40 -2.41 3.96
CA ALA A 190 10.67 -2.49 5.40
C ALA A 190 12.07 -3.04 5.77
N THR A 191 12.74 -3.74 4.85
CA THR A 191 14.09 -4.30 5.06
C THR A 191 15.21 -3.27 4.88
N GLN A 192 14.87 -2.02 4.55
CA GLN A 192 15.86 -0.98 4.25
C GLN A 192 16.38 -0.22 5.48
N GLY A 193 15.90 -0.56 6.70
CA GLY A 193 16.45 -0.13 7.98
C GLY A 193 16.83 1.36 8.03
N LYS A 194 18.11 1.65 8.27
CA LYS A 194 18.62 3.04 8.38
C LYS A 194 18.47 3.89 7.13
N MET A 195 18.20 3.31 5.94
CA MET A 195 17.95 4.10 4.73
C MET A 195 16.69 4.96 4.86
N PHE A 196 15.79 4.65 5.79
CA PHE A 196 14.67 5.54 6.12
C PHE A 196 15.12 6.93 6.58
N GLU A 197 16.28 7.06 7.23
CA GLU A 197 16.84 8.37 7.59
C GLU A 197 17.19 9.19 6.36
N ASP A 198 17.84 8.57 5.36
CA ASP A 198 18.16 9.23 4.09
C ASP A 198 16.89 9.62 3.34
N ILE A 199 15.90 8.72 3.32
CA ILE A 199 14.61 8.98 2.66
C ILE A 199 13.86 10.12 3.35
N ARG A 200 13.84 10.17 4.68
CA ARG A 200 13.18 11.26 5.43
C ARG A 200 13.87 12.61 5.25
N ARG A 201 15.18 12.62 5.11
CA ARG A 201 15.93 13.85 4.77
C ARG A 201 15.52 14.40 3.41
N LEU A 202 15.20 13.54 2.46
CA LEU A 202 14.80 13.91 1.09
C LEU A 202 13.29 14.16 0.97
N ALA A 203 12.47 13.38 1.67
CA ALA A 203 11.00 13.41 1.62
C ALA A 203 10.40 13.48 3.03
N PRO A 204 10.59 14.61 3.75
CA PRO A 204 10.28 14.72 5.19
C PRO A 204 8.79 14.59 5.51
N GLU A 205 7.91 15.00 4.60
CA GLU A 205 6.47 15.09 4.85
C GLU A 205 5.64 14.03 4.11
N HIS A 206 6.23 13.36 3.11
CA HIS A 206 5.50 12.38 2.30
C HIS A 206 5.16 11.12 3.08
N PHE A 207 3.96 10.60 2.87
CA PHE A 207 3.64 9.26 3.36
C PHE A 207 4.50 8.20 2.66
N LEU A 208 4.87 7.17 3.40
CA LEU A 208 5.58 6.00 2.87
C LEU A 208 4.69 4.76 3.00
N LEU A 209 4.46 4.09 1.88
CA LEU A 209 3.90 2.74 1.89
C LEU A 209 5.06 1.76 2.11
N VAL A 210 5.01 1.02 3.21
CA VAL A 210 6.10 0.17 3.68
C VAL A 210 5.68 -1.30 3.66
N PRO A 211 5.93 -2.02 2.54
CA PRO A 211 5.70 -3.46 2.47
C PRO A 211 6.84 -4.24 3.12
N GLY A 212 6.54 -5.46 3.61
CA GLY A 212 7.54 -6.43 4.03
C GLY A 212 7.80 -6.51 5.52
N VAL A 213 7.03 -5.81 6.36
CA VAL A 213 7.10 -5.99 7.81
C VAL A 213 6.65 -7.42 8.18
N GLY A 214 7.42 -8.07 9.03
CA GLY A 214 7.20 -9.45 9.47
C GLY A 214 7.54 -10.48 8.38
N ALA A 215 6.67 -10.68 7.41
CA ALA A 215 6.77 -11.77 6.42
C ALA A 215 8.02 -11.73 5.53
N GLN A 216 8.69 -10.59 5.39
CA GLN A 216 9.94 -10.43 4.63
C GLN A 216 11.14 -10.08 5.53
N GLY A 217 10.96 -10.17 6.86
CA GLY A 217 12.02 -9.91 7.86
C GLY A 217 12.19 -8.43 8.23
N GLY A 218 11.33 -7.54 7.75
CA GLY A 218 11.34 -6.13 8.16
C GLY A 218 10.82 -5.95 9.59
N SER A 219 11.50 -5.11 10.38
CA SER A 219 11.11 -4.75 11.74
C SER A 219 10.19 -3.54 11.76
N LEU A 220 9.03 -3.65 12.41
CA LEU A 220 8.14 -2.52 12.62
C LEU A 220 8.83 -1.42 13.45
N GLU A 221 9.59 -1.81 14.48
CA GLU A 221 10.32 -0.90 15.36
C GLU A 221 11.34 -0.06 14.58
N GLU A 222 12.16 -0.69 13.73
CA GLU A 222 13.15 0.03 12.91
C GLU A 222 12.49 0.98 11.91
N VAL A 223 11.41 0.52 11.25
CA VAL A 223 10.63 1.36 10.31
C VAL A 223 10.08 2.59 11.01
N CYS A 224 9.53 2.43 12.20
CA CYS A 224 8.99 3.54 12.98
C CYS A 224 10.09 4.47 13.50
N LYS A 225 11.17 3.91 14.06
CA LYS A 225 12.28 4.68 14.60
C LYS A 225 12.89 5.66 13.60
N TYR A 226 13.03 5.24 12.33
CA TYR A 226 13.70 6.04 11.30
C TYR A 226 12.74 6.68 10.28
N GLY A 227 11.51 6.15 10.18
CA GLY A 227 10.56 6.55 9.14
C GLY A 227 9.37 7.36 9.62
N MET A 228 9.09 7.43 10.92
CA MET A 228 7.92 8.15 11.43
C MET A 228 8.09 9.68 11.39
N THR A 229 7.00 10.38 11.17
CA THR A 229 6.92 11.86 11.21
C THR A 229 5.90 12.30 12.25
N ALA A 230 5.77 13.62 12.49
CA ALA A 230 4.75 14.17 13.39
C ALA A 230 3.31 13.78 13.02
N ASP A 231 3.06 13.50 11.74
CA ASP A 231 1.77 13.03 11.21
C ASP A 231 1.70 11.50 11.03
N CYS A 232 2.54 10.74 11.73
CA CYS A 232 2.84 9.34 11.47
C CYS A 232 3.64 9.14 10.15
N GLY A 233 3.11 9.55 8.99
CA GLY A 233 3.79 9.49 7.70
C GLY A 233 4.03 8.09 7.15
N LEU A 234 3.45 7.05 7.74
CA LEU A 234 3.64 5.65 7.39
C LEU A 234 2.30 4.95 7.12
N LEU A 235 2.30 4.07 6.12
CA LEU A 235 1.32 3.00 5.93
C LEU A 235 2.08 1.69 5.83
N VAL A 236 2.04 0.89 6.89
CA VAL A 236 2.74 -0.40 6.96
C VAL A 236 1.85 -1.49 6.40
N ASN A 237 2.28 -2.12 5.30
CA ASN A 237 1.52 -3.17 4.65
C ASN A 237 1.90 -4.55 5.16
N SER A 238 0.91 -5.30 5.65
CA SER A 238 0.99 -6.72 5.94
C SER A 238 -0.07 -7.48 5.16
N SER A 239 0.34 -8.52 4.43
CA SER A 239 -0.55 -9.38 3.63
C SER A 239 -0.59 -10.79 4.22
N ARG A 240 0.34 -11.64 3.79
CA ARG A 240 0.35 -13.08 4.08
C ARG A 240 0.28 -13.42 5.56
N GLY A 241 0.93 -12.64 6.42
CA GLY A 241 0.90 -12.83 7.87
C GLY A 241 -0.47 -12.58 8.51
N ILE A 242 -1.38 -11.93 7.81
CA ILE A 242 -2.76 -11.69 8.22
C ILE A 242 -3.70 -12.64 7.48
N ILE A 243 -3.79 -12.50 6.16
CA ILE A 243 -4.85 -13.15 5.39
C ILE A 243 -4.70 -14.66 5.24
N TYR A 244 -3.50 -15.21 5.47
CA TYR A 244 -3.20 -16.63 5.43
C TYR A 244 -2.64 -17.16 6.76
N ALA A 245 -2.98 -16.51 7.87
CA ALA A 245 -2.57 -16.95 9.20
C ALA A 245 -3.24 -18.26 9.63
N SER A 246 -4.43 -18.56 9.08
CA SER A 246 -5.07 -19.87 9.14
C SER A 246 -5.60 -20.28 7.75
N SER A 247 -5.65 -21.58 7.48
CA SER A 247 -6.29 -22.17 6.31
C SER A 247 -7.60 -22.91 6.64
N GLY A 248 -8.03 -22.84 7.91
CA GLY A 248 -9.24 -23.47 8.42
C GLY A 248 -10.50 -22.61 8.21
N THR A 249 -11.58 -23.04 8.82
CA THR A 249 -12.84 -22.29 8.82
C THR A 249 -12.82 -21.05 9.72
N ASP A 250 -11.78 -20.93 10.54
CA ASP A 250 -11.50 -19.83 11.47
C ASP A 250 -10.57 -18.74 10.87
N PHE A 251 -10.31 -18.81 9.56
CA PHE A 251 -9.32 -17.96 8.88
C PHE A 251 -9.53 -16.46 9.10
N ASP A 252 -10.77 -16.02 9.12
CA ASP A 252 -11.17 -14.63 9.35
C ASP A 252 -10.93 -14.20 10.81
N THR A 253 -11.27 -15.06 11.75
CA THR A 253 -11.04 -14.83 13.19
C THR A 253 -9.54 -14.73 13.49
N VAL A 254 -8.74 -15.65 12.95
CA VAL A 254 -7.28 -15.62 13.10
C VAL A 254 -6.66 -14.40 12.39
N ALA A 255 -7.18 -14.02 11.21
CA ALA A 255 -6.77 -12.78 10.54
C ALA A 255 -7.06 -11.54 11.40
N ALA A 256 -8.21 -11.49 12.05
CA ALA A 256 -8.56 -10.42 12.98
C ALA A 256 -7.58 -10.34 14.17
N GLU A 257 -7.19 -11.49 14.73
CA GLU A 257 -6.19 -11.55 15.82
C GLU A 257 -4.84 -11.00 15.37
N LYS A 258 -4.35 -11.40 14.19
CA LYS A 258 -3.08 -10.92 13.64
C LYS A 258 -3.10 -9.42 13.31
N ALA A 259 -4.20 -8.92 12.78
CA ALA A 259 -4.37 -7.48 12.55
C ALA A 259 -4.42 -6.69 13.87
N ARG A 260 -5.07 -7.24 14.91
CA ARG A 260 -5.12 -6.66 16.25
C ARG A 260 -3.73 -6.59 16.89
N GLU A 261 -2.96 -7.68 16.83
CA GLU A 261 -1.59 -7.73 17.38
C GLU A 261 -0.70 -6.62 16.77
N LEU A 262 -0.78 -6.42 15.46
CA LEU A 262 -0.05 -5.33 14.79
C LEU A 262 -0.58 -3.96 15.17
N LYS A 263 -1.90 -3.79 15.26
CA LYS A 263 -2.52 -2.54 15.70
C LYS A 263 -2.07 -2.17 17.11
N GLU A 264 -2.00 -3.11 18.03
CA GLU A 264 -1.55 -2.86 19.42
C GLU A 264 -0.09 -2.40 19.47
N GLN A 265 0.79 -2.99 18.65
CA GLN A 265 2.18 -2.53 18.50
C GLN A 265 2.23 -1.10 17.92
N MET A 266 1.42 -0.81 16.90
CA MET A 266 1.33 0.52 16.29
C MET A 266 0.80 1.57 17.26
N ASP A 267 -0.17 1.22 18.09
CA ASP A 267 -0.74 2.10 19.11
C ASP A 267 0.32 2.52 20.16
N ALA A 268 1.12 1.56 20.61
CA ALA A 268 2.24 1.85 21.51
C ALA A 268 3.24 2.84 20.87
N VAL A 269 3.62 2.60 19.62
CA VAL A 269 4.54 3.48 18.88
C VAL A 269 3.94 4.88 18.66
N LEU A 270 2.66 4.99 18.28
CA LEU A 270 1.97 6.29 18.15
C LEU A 270 1.99 7.06 19.48
N THR A 271 1.75 6.37 20.59
CA THR A 271 1.79 6.96 21.93
C THR A 271 3.18 7.49 22.29
N GLU A 272 4.25 6.71 22.01
CA GLU A 272 5.64 7.14 22.23
C GLU A 272 6.01 8.39 21.41
N HIS A 273 5.42 8.56 20.23
CA HIS A 273 5.65 9.72 19.35
C HIS A 273 4.68 10.88 19.60
N GLY A 274 3.80 10.77 20.58
CA GLY A 274 2.85 11.85 20.94
C GLY A 274 1.71 12.06 19.92
N ILE A 275 1.38 11.02 19.16
CA ILE A 275 0.33 11.02 18.12
C ILE A 275 -0.96 10.36 18.63
#